data_ef0cf98b55d69edef564116fd208b0bc
#
_entry.id   ef0cf98b55d69edef564116fd208b0bc
#
_cell.length_a   1.000
_cell.length_b   1.000
_cell.length_c   1.000
_cell.angle_alpha   90.00
_cell.angle_beta   90.00
_cell.angle_gamma   90.00
#
_symmetry.space_group_name_H-M   'P 1'
#
loop_
_entity.id
_entity.type
_entity.pdbx_description
1 polymer ?
#
loop_
_entity_poly.entity_id
_entity_poly.type
_entity_poly.pdbx_seq_one_letter_code
_entity_poly.pdbx_strand_id
1 'polypeptide(L)'
;MILTKCAVCATELGLSLGKKCGRCSTRYCGAECQVQHWKEGGHDKLCKPIKKAGGAEQYNANNKYAEAVALAVDECAEDTKGQTCYICTQALHWKTKEGLVRMCACRGTAGFAHVSCLAEQAKILHAEAEENNLGPNVLDERFGRWNTCSLCEQDYHGVVAGALGWACWKTYVGRPETDWARVLAMSVLGNGLFSANHDEDALSVQEAELAMKLRLGVSEASLLVVQSNLANTYQLLGRREEASKMDRDIYSAHLKLDGEEHSSTLKAANNYANSLVNLKRFEEAKSVLRKTLPVARRALGENDETTLRMRWFYAEALREDPSATLDDLREAATTLEATERTARRVFGGAHPTTVQIERDLQNARAALRAREK
;
A
#
# COMPACT_ATOMS: atom_id res chain seq x y z
N MET A 1 10.95 -8.71 -3.37
CA MET A 1 11.24 -8.12 -4.71
C MET A 1 10.67 -9.01 -5.80
N ILE A 2 9.95 -8.45 -6.75
CA ILE A 2 9.62 -9.11 -8.02
C ILE A 2 10.93 -9.29 -8.80
N LEU A 3 11.06 -10.41 -9.52
CA LEU A 3 12.32 -10.74 -10.20
C LEU A 3 12.47 -9.93 -11.50
N THR A 4 12.90 -8.68 -11.38
CA THR A 4 13.16 -7.78 -12.51
C THR A 4 14.64 -7.73 -12.93
N LYS A 5 15.53 -8.37 -12.17
CA LYS A 5 16.98 -8.29 -12.34
C LYS A 5 17.61 -9.64 -12.63
N CYS A 6 18.79 -9.60 -13.24
CA CYS A 6 19.62 -10.78 -13.40
C CYS A 6 20.00 -11.38 -12.04
N ALA A 7 19.84 -12.68 -11.90
CA ALA A 7 20.11 -13.41 -10.64
C ALA A 7 21.58 -13.35 -10.17
N VAL A 8 22.51 -12.83 -10.99
CA VAL A 8 23.96 -12.79 -10.71
C VAL A 8 24.46 -11.36 -10.58
N CYS A 9 24.29 -10.57 -11.63
CA CYS A 9 24.91 -9.23 -11.73
C CYS A 9 23.92 -8.07 -11.47
N ALA A 10 22.69 -8.39 -11.07
CA ALA A 10 21.61 -7.43 -10.82
C ALA A 10 21.26 -6.47 -11.99
N THR A 11 21.74 -6.74 -13.21
CA THR A 11 21.33 -5.98 -14.40
C THR A 11 19.82 -6.02 -14.56
N GLU A 12 19.21 -4.87 -14.81
CA GLU A 12 17.77 -4.76 -15.03
C GLU A 12 17.33 -5.56 -16.27
N LEU A 13 16.30 -6.39 -16.09
CA LEU A 13 15.68 -7.22 -17.12
C LEU A 13 14.21 -6.89 -17.31
N GLY A 14 13.65 -6.05 -16.44
CA GLY A 14 12.21 -5.87 -16.38
C GLY A 14 11.47 -7.19 -16.18
N LEU A 15 10.23 -7.28 -16.60
CA LEU A 15 9.42 -8.49 -16.46
C LEU A 15 9.58 -9.49 -17.62
N SER A 16 10.13 -9.07 -18.77
CA SER A 16 10.10 -9.87 -20.02
C SER A 16 11.46 -10.23 -20.60
N LEU A 17 12.50 -9.46 -20.31
CA LEU A 17 13.82 -9.64 -20.94
C LEU A 17 14.68 -10.68 -20.22
N GLY A 18 15.79 -11.07 -20.89
CA GLY A 18 16.81 -11.97 -20.38
C GLY A 18 16.66 -13.42 -20.83
N LYS A 19 17.79 -14.15 -20.77
CA LYS A 19 17.83 -15.60 -20.98
C LYS A 19 17.19 -16.32 -19.81
N LYS A 20 16.47 -17.40 -20.08
CA LYS A 20 15.83 -18.24 -19.06
C LYS A 20 16.56 -19.56 -18.92
N CYS A 21 16.71 -20.01 -17.67
CA CYS A 21 17.08 -21.40 -17.43
C CYS A 21 16.00 -22.31 -18.03
N GLY A 22 16.35 -23.20 -18.93
CA GLY A 22 15.40 -24.08 -19.63
C GLY A 22 14.63 -25.04 -18.71
N ARG A 23 15.06 -25.20 -17.44
CA ARG A 23 14.43 -26.11 -16.48
C ARG A 23 13.53 -25.38 -15.48
N CYS A 24 13.91 -24.21 -14.98
CA CYS A 24 13.24 -23.53 -13.85
C CYS A 24 12.85 -22.08 -14.12
N SER A 25 13.11 -21.60 -15.35
CA SER A 25 12.79 -20.23 -15.80
C SER A 25 13.48 -19.08 -15.04
N THR A 26 14.49 -19.35 -14.21
CA THR A 26 15.34 -18.29 -13.64
C THR A 26 15.95 -17.46 -14.75
N ARG A 27 15.95 -16.12 -14.62
CA ARG A 27 16.35 -15.18 -15.67
C ARG A 27 17.76 -14.63 -15.45
N TYR A 28 18.46 -14.41 -16.56
CA TYR A 28 19.83 -13.92 -16.60
C TYR A 28 19.99 -12.92 -17.74
N CYS A 29 20.88 -11.94 -17.60
CA CYS A 29 21.20 -11.02 -18.69
C CYS A 29 21.92 -11.73 -19.86
N GLY A 30 22.68 -12.79 -19.59
CA GLY A 30 23.40 -13.55 -20.59
C GLY A 30 23.75 -14.98 -20.15
N ALA A 31 24.43 -15.72 -21.06
CA ALA A 31 24.85 -17.09 -20.81
C ALA A 31 25.92 -17.17 -19.71
N GLU A 32 26.81 -16.18 -19.66
CA GLU A 32 27.90 -16.12 -18.67
C GLU A 32 27.34 -16.07 -17.25
N CYS A 33 26.40 -15.21 -16.97
CA CYS A 33 25.72 -15.15 -15.66
C CYS A 33 25.00 -16.46 -15.33
N GLN A 34 24.39 -17.13 -16.33
CA GLN A 34 23.77 -18.43 -16.10
C GLN A 34 24.78 -19.50 -15.70
N VAL A 35 25.92 -19.55 -16.38
CA VAL A 35 27.00 -20.51 -16.07
C VAL A 35 27.61 -20.21 -14.71
N GLN A 36 27.88 -18.94 -14.42
CA GLN A 36 28.42 -18.52 -13.12
C GLN A 36 27.46 -18.91 -11.97
N HIS A 37 26.18 -18.64 -12.12
CA HIS A 37 25.18 -19.01 -11.09
C HIS A 37 25.09 -20.51 -10.89
N TRP A 38 25.28 -21.31 -11.97
CA TRP A 38 25.30 -22.76 -11.89
C TRP A 38 26.49 -23.27 -11.10
N LYS A 39 27.69 -22.73 -11.38
CA LYS A 39 28.96 -23.22 -10.80
C LYS A 39 29.20 -22.66 -9.39
N GLU A 40 28.93 -21.38 -9.16
CA GLU A 40 29.34 -20.63 -7.96
C GLU A 40 28.16 -20.15 -7.12
N GLY A 41 27.03 -19.88 -7.75
CA GLY A 41 25.83 -19.34 -7.10
C GLY A 41 24.86 -20.39 -6.56
N GLY A 42 25.20 -21.68 -6.61
CA GLY A 42 24.40 -22.77 -6.05
C GLY A 42 23.10 -23.08 -6.81
N HIS A 43 22.94 -22.58 -8.04
CA HIS A 43 21.76 -22.84 -8.84
C HIS A 43 21.56 -24.32 -9.18
N ASP A 44 22.61 -25.10 -9.26
CA ASP A 44 22.57 -26.56 -9.43
C ASP A 44 21.67 -27.25 -8.36
N LYS A 45 21.78 -26.80 -7.11
CA LYS A 45 20.94 -27.27 -5.97
C LYS A 45 19.57 -26.66 -5.97
N LEU A 46 19.43 -25.37 -6.34
CA LEU A 46 18.16 -24.63 -6.33
C LEU A 46 17.27 -24.89 -7.54
N CYS A 47 17.84 -25.30 -8.68
CA CYS A 47 17.09 -25.46 -9.94
C CYS A 47 15.91 -26.44 -9.82
N LYS A 48 16.08 -27.55 -9.12
CA LYS A 48 15.00 -28.54 -8.90
C LYS A 48 13.91 -28.04 -7.97
N PRO A 49 14.19 -27.45 -6.80
CA PRO A 49 13.20 -26.76 -5.96
C PRO A 49 12.44 -25.66 -6.69
N ILE A 50 13.13 -24.80 -7.44
CA ILE A 50 12.51 -23.73 -8.22
C ILE A 50 11.54 -24.29 -9.26
N LYS A 51 11.96 -25.32 -10.02
CA LYS A 51 11.06 -25.99 -10.98
C LYS A 51 9.84 -26.57 -10.29
N LYS A 52 10.01 -27.24 -9.14
CA LYS A 52 8.92 -27.86 -8.37
C LYS A 52 7.91 -26.79 -7.88
N ALA A 53 8.37 -25.60 -7.59
CA ALA A 53 7.50 -24.48 -7.17
C ALA A 53 6.69 -23.85 -8.32
N GLY A 54 6.99 -24.16 -9.59
CA GLY A 54 6.35 -23.56 -10.76
C GLY A 54 7.18 -22.47 -11.44
N GLY A 55 8.46 -22.31 -11.07
CA GLY A 55 9.39 -21.34 -11.63
C GLY A 55 9.94 -20.37 -10.60
N ALA A 56 10.88 -19.52 -11.06
CA ALA A 56 11.64 -18.66 -10.17
C ALA A 56 10.74 -17.60 -9.48
N GLU A 57 9.77 -17.03 -10.17
CA GLU A 57 8.87 -16.03 -9.61
C GLU A 57 7.98 -16.64 -8.52
N GLN A 58 7.40 -17.81 -8.78
CA GLN A 58 6.58 -18.53 -7.79
C GLN A 58 7.40 -18.98 -6.58
N TYR A 59 8.63 -19.48 -6.81
CA TYR A 59 9.53 -19.88 -5.74
C TYR A 59 9.89 -18.70 -4.83
N ASN A 60 10.24 -17.56 -5.44
CA ASN A 60 10.52 -16.32 -4.69
C ASN A 60 9.29 -15.82 -3.92
N ALA A 61 8.11 -15.80 -4.56
CA ALA A 61 6.88 -15.37 -3.92
C ALA A 61 6.51 -16.26 -2.71
N ASN A 62 6.72 -17.58 -2.81
CA ASN A 62 6.50 -18.51 -1.70
C ASN A 62 7.41 -18.23 -0.50
N ASN A 63 8.71 -17.97 -0.75
CA ASN A 63 9.68 -17.68 0.30
C ASN A 63 9.39 -16.33 0.96
N LYS A 64 9.14 -15.29 0.17
CA LYS A 64 8.81 -13.94 0.67
C LYS A 64 7.49 -13.93 1.46
N TYR A 65 6.51 -14.68 1.01
CA TYR A 65 5.28 -14.88 1.77
C TYR A 65 5.56 -15.50 3.15
N ALA A 66 6.36 -16.56 3.21
CA ALA A 66 6.68 -17.20 4.48
C ALA A 66 7.43 -16.26 5.44
N GLU A 67 8.39 -15.49 4.93
CA GLU A 67 9.12 -14.46 5.70
C GLU A 67 8.15 -13.39 6.23
N ALA A 68 7.26 -12.86 5.38
CA ALA A 68 6.31 -11.81 5.74
C ALA A 68 5.26 -12.28 6.76
N VAL A 69 4.79 -13.53 6.65
CA VAL A 69 3.88 -14.12 7.63
C VAL A 69 4.56 -14.27 8.99
N ALA A 70 5.80 -14.76 9.02
CA ALA A 70 6.54 -14.91 10.27
C ALA A 70 6.72 -13.55 10.99
N LEU A 71 7.08 -12.50 10.23
CA LEU A 71 7.21 -11.14 10.75
C LEU A 71 5.85 -10.61 11.28
N ALA A 72 4.78 -10.79 10.51
CA ALA A 72 3.45 -10.31 10.92
C ALA A 72 2.94 -11.00 12.19
N VAL A 73 3.19 -12.29 12.34
CA VAL A 73 2.83 -13.04 13.56
C VAL A 73 3.65 -12.57 14.75
N ASP A 74 4.95 -12.33 14.57
CA ASP A 74 5.83 -11.84 15.63
C ASP A 74 5.42 -10.46 16.14
N GLU A 75 5.19 -9.52 15.23
CA GLU A 75 4.74 -8.16 15.61
C GLU A 75 3.34 -8.12 16.24
N CYS A 76 2.46 -9.07 15.91
CA CYS A 76 1.12 -9.15 16.49
C CYS A 76 1.06 -10.03 17.76
N ALA A 77 2.16 -10.65 18.19
CA ALA A 77 2.16 -11.71 19.20
C ALA A 77 1.53 -11.27 20.54
N GLU A 78 1.81 -10.06 21.00
CA GLU A 78 1.28 -9.56 22.28
C GLU A 78 -0.23 -9.27 22.21
N ASP A 79 -0.71 -8.70 21.10
CA ASP A 79 -2.12 -8.35 20.91
C ASP A 79 -3.01 -9.59 20.71
N THR A 80 -2.43 -10.67 20.23
CA THR A 80 -3.17 -11.90 19.86
C THR A 80 -3.20 -12.97 20.95
N LYS A 81 -2.58 -12.72 22.12
CA LYS A 81 -2.56 -13.68 23.22
C LYS A 81 -3.97 -14.07 23.70
N GLY A 82 -4.23 -15.38 23.77
CA GLY A 82 -5.51 -15.91 24.22
C GLY A 82 -6.67 -15.73 23.24
N GLN A 83 -6.41 -15.27 22.02
CA GLN A 83 -7.40 -15.07 20.99
C GLN A 83 -7.51 -16.28 20.05
N THR A 84 -8.56 -16.31 19.26
CA THR A 84 -8.79 -17.31 18.20
C THR A 84 -9.13 -16.62 16.88
N CYS A 85 -8.82 -17.29 15.78
CA CYS A 85 -9.14 -16.83 14.44
C CYS A 85 -10.66 -16.77 14.24
N TYR A 86 -11.20 -15.65 13.80
CA TYR A 86 -12.65 -15.53 13.53
C TYR A 86 -13.13 -16.38 12.35
N ILE A 87 -12.21 -16.88 11.50
CA ILE A 87 -12.53 -17.71 10.33
C ILE A 87 -12.50 -19.21 10.69
N CYS A 88 -11.39 -19.70 11.26
CA CYS A 88 -11.23 -21.15 11.53
C CYS A 88 -11.35 -21.52 13.01
N THR A 89 -11.61 -20.56 13.90
CA THR A 89 -11.80 -20.71 15.36
C THR A 89 -10.61 -21.29 16.14
N GLN A 90 -9.44 -21.43 15.51
CA GLN A 90 -8.23 -21.97 16.13
C GLN A 90 -7.26 -20.85 16.53
N ALA A 91 -6.46 -21.06 17.57
CA ALA A 91 -5.36 -20.16 17.96
C ALA A 91 -4.15 -20.30 17.03
N LEU A 92 -3.86 -21.52 16.57
CA LEU A 92 -2.85 -21.80 15.56
C LEU A 92 -3.50 -22.40 14.31
N HIS A 93 -3.10 -21.94 13.14
CA HIS A 93 -3.65 -22.44 11.89
C HIS A 93 -3.41 -23.94 11.73
N TRP A 94 -4.45 -24.71 11.44
CA TRP A 94 -4.43 -26.19 11.47
C TRP A 94 -3.36 -26.81 10.54
N LYS A 95 -3.08 -26.16 9.41
CA LYS A 95 -2.13 -26.67 8.39
C LYS A 95 -0.75 -26.04 8.51
N THR A 96 -0.65 -24.70 8.56
CA THR A 96 0.63 -23.97 8.53
C THR A 96 1.25 -23.80 9.92
N LYS A 97 0.45 -23.97 10.98
CA LYS A 97 0.83 -23.72 12.37
C LYS A 97 1.22 -22.25 12.66
N GLU A 98 0.88 -21.33 11.77
CA GLU A 98 1.09 -19.91 11.98
C GLU A 98 0.17 -19.37 13.09
N GLY A 99 0.63 -18.33 13.78
CA GLY A 99 -0.13 -17.58 14.79
C GLY A 99 -1.11 -16.61 14.15
N LEU A 100 -1.79 -15.85 15.03
CA LEU A 100 -2.79 -14.85 14.64
C LEU A 100 -2.13 -13.50 14.36
N VAL A 101 -2.83 -12.70 13.56
CA VAL A 101 -2.51 -11.30 13.29
C VAL A 101 -3.75 -10.43 13.42
N ARG A 102 -3.55 -9.11 13.66
CA ARG A 102 -4.59 -8.09 13.57
C ARG A 102 -3.95 -6.72 13.33
N MET A 103 -4.13 -6.15 12.16
CA MET A 103 -3.77 -4.77 11.83
C MET A 103 -4.84 -4.15 10.93
N CYS A 104 -6.01 -3.89 11.53
CA CYS A 104 -7.15 -3.20 10.92
C CYS A 104 -7.87 -2.40 12.02
N ALA A 105 -9.01 -1.76 11.72
CA ALA A 105 -9.76 -0.96 12.70
C ALA A 105 -10.66 -1.78 13.65
N CYS A 106 -10.63 -3.11 13.61
CA CYS A 106 -11.38 -3.95 14.54
C CYS A 106 -10.99 -3.71 15.99
N ARG A 107 -11.96 -3.84 16.91
CA ARG A 107 -11.80 -3.57 18.35
C ARG A 107 -12.17 -4.78 19.20
N GLY A 108 -11.70 -4.76 20.43
CA GLY A 108 -11.97 -5.83 21.40
C GLY A 108 -11.45 -7.18 20.90
N THR A 109 -12.31 -8.19 20.87
CA THR A 109 -11.99 -9.55 20.44
C THR A 109 -12.21 -9.80 18.94
N ALA A 110 -12.57 -8.77 18.16
CA ALA A 110 -12.81 -8.91 16.72
C ALA A 110 -11.52 -8.74 15.88
N GLY A 111 -11.52 -9.34 14.70
CA GLY A 111 -10.50 -9.12 13.67
C GLY A 111 -9.22 -9.95 13.80
N PHE A 112 -9.12 -10.85 14.76
CA PHE A 112 -7.99 -11.78 14.86
C PHE A 112 -8.14 -12.90 13.83
N ALA A 113 -7.13 -13.08 13.00
CA ALA A 113 -7.14 -14.14 11.98
C ALA A 113 -5.72 -14.61 11.67
N HIS A 114 -5.61 -15.76 10.99
CA HIS A 114 -4.36 -16.18 10.34
C HIS A 114 -4.26 -15.49 8.97
N VAL A 115 -3.06 -15.11 8.55
CA VAL A 115 -2.85 -14.60 7.18
C VAL A 115 -3.31 -15.60 6.14
N SER A 116 -3.06 -16.90 6.36
CA SER A 116 -3.55 -17.98 5.48
C SER A 116 -5.08 -18.06 5.41
N CYS A 117 -5.79 -17.80 6.51
CA CYS A 117 -7.26 -17.77 6.50
C CYS A 117 -7.80 -16.57 5.72
N LEU A 118 -7.22 -15.38 5.92
CA LEU A 118 -7.59 -14.17 5.19
C LEU A 118 -7.31 -14.32 3.68
N ALA A 119 -6.14 -14.86 3.34
CA ALA A 119 -5.76 -15.12 1.96
C ALA A 119 -6.68 -16.13 1.28
N GLU A 120 -7.05 -17.22 1.95
CA GLU A 120 -7.97 -18.22 1.39
C GLU A 120 -9.39 -17.64 1.24
N GLN A 121 -9.86 -16.84 2.20
CA GLN A 121 -11.14 -16.14 2.09
C GLN A 121 -11.17 -15.24 0.85
N ALA A 122 -10.15 -14.37 0.68
CA ALA A 122 -10.06 -13.46 -0.46
C ALA A 122 -10.01 -14.22 -1.80
N LYS A 123 -9.22 -15.29 -1.84
CA LYS A 123 -9.09 -16.15 -3.02
C LYS A 123 -10.41 -16.83 -3.41
N ILE A 124 -11.14 -17.40 -2.44
CA ILE A 124 -12.42 -18.07 -2.68
C ILE A 124 -13.44 -17.06 -3.20
N LEU A 125 -13.59 -15.92 -2.52
CA LEU A 125 -14.55 -14.89 -2.92
C LEU A 125 -14.31 -14.37 -4.34
N HIS A 126 -13.06 -14.19 -4.73
CA HIS A 126 -12.72 -13.77 -6.09
C HIS A 126 -12.97 -14.90 -7.09
N ALA A 127 -12.58 -16.16 -6.80
CA ALA A 127 -12.79 -17.30 -7.67
C ALA A 127 -14.30 -17.55 -7.92
N GLU A 128 -15.13 -17.45 -6.89
CA GLU A 128 -16.59 -17.54 -7.03
C GLU A 128 -17.16 -16.47 -7.96
N ALA A 129 -16.61 -15.23 -7.89
CA ALA A 129 -17.04 -14.15 -8.76
C ALA A 129 -16.62 -14.38 -10.22
N GLU A 130 -15.42 -14.93 -10.45
CA GLU A 130 -14.95 -15.31 -11.79
C GLU A 130 -15.81 -16.47 -12.36
N GLU A 131 -16.01 -17.55 -11.61
CA GLU A 131 -16.76 -18.75 -12.03
C GLU A 131 -18.22 -18.46 -12.35
N ASN A 132 -18.84 -17.53 -11.61
CA ASN A 132 -20.23 -17.13 -11.83
C ASN A 132 -20.37 -15.95 -12.81
N ASN A 133 -19.29 -15.51 -13.45
CA ASN A 133 -19.26 -14.38 -14.39
C ASN A 133 -19.94 -13.12 -13.84
N LEU A 134 -19.68 -12.79 -12.58
CA LEU A 134 -20.24 -11.59 -11.94
C LEU A 134 -19.64 -10.32 -12.56
N GLY A 135 -20.43 -9.25 -12.57
CA GLY A 135 -20.01 -8.00 -13.22
C GLY A 135 -18.73 -7.39 -12.62
N PRO A 136 -18.05 -6.48 -13.35
CA PRO A 136 -16.76 -5.89 -12.96
C PRO A 136 -16.74 -5.31 -11.55
N ASN A 137 -17.80 -4.62 -11.14
CA ASN A 137 -17.92 -4.02 -9.81
C ASN A 137 -17.87 -5.07 -8.69
N VAL A 138 -18.49 -6.24 -8.91
CA VAL A 138 -18.48 -7.33 -7.93
C VAL A 138 -17.10 -8.01 -7.89
N LEU A 139 -16.46 -8.17 -9.06
CA LEU A 139 -15.09 -8.66 -9.14
C LEU A 139 -14.12 -7.75 -8.37
N ASP A 140 -14.22 -6.43 -8.56
CA ASP A 140 -13.42 -5.44 -7.83
C ASP A 140 -13.66 -5.50 -6.32
N GLU A 141 -14.93 -5.53 -5.89
CA GLU A 141 -15.30 -5.64 -4.48
C GLU A 141 -14.74 -6.91 -3.83
N ARG A 142 -14.87 -8.05 -4.51
CA ARG A 142 -14.36 -9.34 -4.02
C ARG A 142 -12.84 -9.38 -3.99
N PHE A 143 -12.19 -8.81 -5.01
CA PHE A 143 -10.73 -8.68 -5.03
C PHE A 143 -10.23 -7.74 -3.93
N GLY A 144 -10.99 -6.73 -3.57
CA GLY A 144 -10.68 -5.81 -2.48
C GLY A 144 -10.43 -6.49 -1.13
N ARG A 145 -10.89 -7.72 -0.94
CA ARG A 145 -10.64 -8.50 0.30
C ARG A 145 -9.17 -8.85 0.54
N TRP A 146 -8.31 -8.71 -0.46
CA TRP A 146 -6.86 -8.77 -0.27
C TRP A 146 -6.29 -7.57 0.51
N ASN A 147 -6.99 -6.44 0.54
CA ASN A 147 -6.58 -5.21 1.23
C ASN A 147 -7.46 -4.89 2.44
N THR A 148 -8.75 -5.24 2.38
CA THR A 148 -9.78 -4.72 3.28
C THR A 148 -10.32 -5.81 4.20
N CYS A 149 -10.40 -5.51 5.48
CA CYS A 149 -10.98 -6.39 6.50
C CYS A 149 -12.49 -6.57 6.27
N SER A 150 -12.97 -7.82 6.24
CA SER A 150 -14.38 -8.14 6.03
C SER A 150 -15.30 -7.77 7.20
N LEU A 151 -14.74 -7.44 8.38
CA LEU A 151 -15.52 -7.11 9.57
C LEU A 151 -15.67 -5.60 9.79
N CYS A 152 -14.62 -4.82 9.59
CA CYS A 152 -14.64 -3.38 9.83
C CYS A 152 -14.57 -2.54 8.55
N GLU A 153 -14.42 -3.17 7.38
CA GLU A 153 -14.35 -2.54 6.06
C GLU A 153 -13.23 -1.48 5.93
N GLN A 154 -12.23 -1.56 6.81
CA GLN A 154 -11.02 -0.73 6.74
C GLN A 154 -9.85 -1.56 6.23
N ASP A 155 -8.89 -0.87 5.61
CA ASP A 155 -7.70 -1.52 5.07
C ASP A 155 -6.83 -2.14 6.16
N TYR A 156 -6.18 -3.24 5.82
CA TYR A 156 -5.06 -3.75 6.59
C TYR A 156 -3.86 -2.81 6.44
N HIS A 157 -3.08 -2.65 7.50
CA HIS A 157 -1.89 -1.80 7.50
C HIS A 157 -0.66 -2.55 8.02
N GLY A 158 0.51 -1.90 7.94
CA GLY A 158 1.77 -2.42 8.45
C GLY A 158 2.16 -3.77 7.84
N VAL A 159 2.81 -4.60 8.64
CA VAL A 159 3.35 -5.91 8.21
C VAL A 159 2.27 -6.90 7.77
N VAL A 160 1.04 -6.77 8.27
CA VAL A 160 -0.09 -7.62 7.84
C VAL A 160 -0.48 -7.31 6.41
N ALA A 161 -0.53 -6.02 6.03
CA ALA A 161 -0.74 -5.62 4.63
C ALA A 161 0.37 -6.16 3.73
N GLY A 162 1.63 -6.12 4.17
CA GLY A 162 2.77 -6.71 3.47
C GLY A 162 2.63 -8.23 3.26
N ALA A 163 2.21 -8.95 4.32
CA ALA A 163 2.00 -10.40 4.24
C ALA A 163 0.84 -10.77 3.29
N LEU A 164 -0.26 -10.03 3.33
CA LEU A 164 -1.38 -10.19 2.41
C LEU A 164 -1.01 -9.83 0.96
N GLY A 165 -0.18 -8.81 0.76
CA GLY A 165 0.40 -8.46 -0.54
C GLY A 165 1.18 -9.64 -1.15
N TRP A 166 2.07 -10.25 -0.38
CA TRP A 166 2.79 -11.44 -0.82
C TRP A 166 1.89 -12.65 -1.03
N ALA A 167 0.84 -12.83 -0.21
CA ALA A 167 -0.16 -13.88 -0.39
C ALA A 167 -0.93 -13.71 -1.71
N CYS A 168 -1.36 -12.49 -2.01
CA CYS A 168 -2.03 -12.14 -3.26
C CYS A 168 -1.12 -12.40 -4.46
N TRP A 169 0.09 -11.85 -4.46
CA TRP A 169 1.06 -12.08 -5.54
C TRP A 169 1.35 -13.55 -5.77
N LYS A 170 1.65 -14.30 -4.72
CA LYS A 170 1.86 -15.75 -4.78
C LYS A 170 0.69 -16.50 -5.42
N THR A 171 -0.54 -16.04 -5.20
CA THR A 171 -1.76 -16.67 -5.74
C THR A 171 -1.88 -16.46 -7.24
N TYR A 172 -1.54 -15.26 -7.75
CA TYR A 172 -1.81 -14.88 -9.14
C TYR A 172 -0.58 -14.80 -10.04
N VAL A 173 0.65 -14.89 -9.51
CA VAL A 173 1.90 -14.75 -10.30
C VAL A 173 2.01 -15.75 -11.46
N GLY A 174 1.39 -16.92 -11.36
CA GLY A 174 1.38 -17.94 -12.41
C GLY A 174 0.41 -17.67 -13.58
N ARG A 175 -0.50 -16.69 -13.46
CA ARG A 175 -1.44 -16.32 -14.52
C ARG A 175 -0.72 -15.52 -15.63
N PRO A 176 -1.27 -15.41 -16.85
CA PRO A 176 -0.73 -14.57 -17.93
C PRO A 176 -0.54 -13.10 -17.48
N GLU A 177 0.42 -12.39 -18.09
CA GLU A 177 0.64 -10.96 -17.77
C GLU A 177 -0.57 -10.07 -18.08
N THR A 178 -1.41 -10.49 -19.02
CA THR A 178 -2.65 -9.81 -19.41
C THR A 178 -3.82 -10.12 -18.47
N ASP A 179 -3.64 -11.05 -17.55
CA ASP A 179 -4.68 -11.42 -16.58
C ASP A 179 -4.91 -10.30 -15.58
N TRP A 180 -6.14 -9.86 -15.46
CA TRP A 180 -6.55 -8.74 -14.62
C TRP A 180 -6.18 -8.96 -13.14
N ALA A 181 -6.41 -10.16 -12.61
CA ALA A 181 -6.10 -10.47 -11.20
C ALA A 181 -4.59 -10.46 -10.94
N ARG A 182 -3.77 -10.87 -11.92
CA ARG A 182 -2.31 -10.77 -11.81
C ARG A 182 -1.84 -9.31 -11.81
N VAL A 183 -2.43 -8.47 -12.65
CA VAL A 183 -2.12 -7.03 -12.69
C VAL A 183 -2.45 -6.38 -11.35
N LEU A 184 -3.64 -6.64 -10.80
CA LEU A 184 -4.03 -6.12 -9.49
C LEU A 184 -3.19 -6.67 -8.35
N ALA A 185 -2.75 -7.93 -8.43
CA ALA A 185 -1.90 -8.51 -7.40
C ALA A 185 -0.53 -7.80 -7.29
N MET A 186 -0.02 -7.19 -8.36
CA MET A 186 1.16 -6.32 -8.27
C MET A 186 0.85 -5.05 -7.49
N SER A 187 -0.28 -4.41 -7.74
CA SER A 187 -0.72 -3.23 -7.00
C SER A 187 -0.90 -3.53 -5.51
N VAL A 188 -1.55 -4.66 -5.18
CA VAL A 188 -1.73 -5.12 -3.79
C VAL A 188 -0.38 -5.38 -3.11
N LEU A 189 0.57 -6.01 -3.82
CA LEU A 189 1.91 -6.25 -3.30
C LEU A 189 2.66 -4.93 -3.07
N GLY A 190 2.66 -4.03 -4.05
CA GLY A 190 3.34 -2.73 -3.96
C GLY A 190 2.82 -1.89 -2.78
N ASN A 191 1.51 -1.82 -2.63
CA ASN A 191 0.86 -1.10 -1.53
C ASN A 191 1.10 -1.78 -0.18
N GLY A 192 1.08 -3.10 -0.12
CA GLY A 192 1.38 -3.86 1.08
C GLY A 192 2.83 -3.67 1.56
N LEU A 193 3.80 -3.67 0.64
CA LEU A 193 5.20 -3.41 0.93
C LEU A 193 5.42 -1.96 1.43
N PHE A 194 4.78 -0.99 0.78
CA PHE A 194 4.77 0.40 1.21
C PHE A 194 4.22 0.54 2.64
N SER A 195 3.08 -0.10 2.92
CA SER A 195 2.46 -0.08 4.26
C SER A 195 3.34 -0.74 5.33
N ALA A 196 4.16 -1.72 4.94
CA ALA A 196 5.11 -2.41 5.82
C ALA A 196 6.48 -1.70 5.94
N ASN A 197 6.63 -0.48 5.38
CA ASN A 197 7.88 0.30 5.34
C ASN A 197 9.03 -0.42 4.60
N HIS A 198 8.70 -1.25 3.61
CA HIS A 198 9.66 -1.86 2.67
C HIS A 198 9.75 -1.02 1.38
N ASP A 199 10.16 0.24 1.52
CA ASP A 199 10.04 1.27 0.48
C ASP A 199 10.80 0.97 -0.81
N GLU A 200 12.01 0.43 -0.72
CA GLU A 200 12.82 0.03 -1.89
C GLU A 200 12.19 -1.16 -2.65
N ASP A 201 11.63 -2.12 -1.92
CA ASP A 201 10.93 -3.24 -2.53
C ASP A 201 9.60 -2.78 -3.14
N ALA A 202 8.88 -1.85 -2.48
CA ALA A 202 7.66 -1.22 -3.01
C ALA A 202 7.96 -0.47 -4.31
N LEU A 203 9.03 0.34 -4.34
CA LEU A 203 9.48 1.04 -5.54
C LEU A 203 9.71 0.08 -6.71
N SER A 204 10.50 -0.98 -6.47
CA SER A 204 10.81 -1.98 -7.50
C SER A 204 9.56 -2.65 -8.09
N VAL A 205 8.56 -2.94 -7.25
CA VAL A 205 7.29 -3.54 -7.67
C VAL A 205 6.45 -2.53 -8.47
N GLN A 206 6.33 -1.29 -8.01
CA GLN A 206 5.54 -0.25 -8.64
C GLN A 206 6.13 0.18 -10.00
N GLU A 207 7.46 0.27 -10.11
CA GLU A 207 8.13 0.52 -11.40
C GLU A 207 7.88 -0.62 -12.40
N ALA A 208 7.94 -1.87 -11.94
CA ALA A 208 7.62 -3.03 -12.77
C ALA A 208 6.14 -3.04 -13.20
N GLU A 209 5.23 -2.66 -12.30
CA GLU A 209 3.80 -2.52 -12.60
C GLU A 209 3.55 -1.44 -13.65
N LEU A 210 4.15 -0.25 -13.49
CA LEU A 210 4.02 0.84 -14.45
C LEU A 210 4.51 0.42 -15.83
N ALA A 211 5.70 -0.19 -15.89
CA ALA A 211 6.27 -0.68 -17.16
C ALA A 211 5.38 -1.75 -17.82
N MET A 212 4.77 -2.63 -17.05
CA MET A 212 3.84 -3.64 -17.54
C MET A 212 2.55 -2.98 -18.06
N LYS A 213 1.93 -2.08 -17.30
CA LYS A 213 0.70 -1.38 -17.70
C LYS A 213 0.87 -0.54 -18.96
N LEU A 214 2.04 0.12 -19.11
CA LEU A 214 2.39 0.85 -20.34
C LEU A 214 2.47 -0.09 -21.56
N ARG A 215 3.09 -1.28 -21.42
CA ARG A 215 3.14 -2.27 -22.52
C ARG A 215 1.77 -2.83 -22.88
N LEU A 216 0.90 -2.99 -21.88
CA LEU A 216 -0.46 -3.51 -22.10
C LEU A 216 -1.43 -2.47 -22.66
N GLY A 217 -1.04 -1.19 -22.72
CA GLY A 217 -1.89 -0.11 -23.23
C GLY A 217 -3.15 0.10 -22.39
N VAL A 218 -3.04 -0.01 -21.06
CA VAL A 218 -4.18 0.20 -20.17
C VAL A 218 -4.63 1.66 -20.16
N SER A 219 -5.81 1.95 -19.62
CA SER A 219 -6.36 3.30 -19.55
C SER A 219 -5.47 4.28 -18.77
N GLU A 220 -5.54 5.57 -19.12
CA GLU A 220 -4.83 6.64 -18.42
C GLU A 220 -5.16 6.63 -16.92
N ALA A 221 -6.42 6.46 -16.55
CA ALA A 221 -6.84 6.36 -15.16
C ALA A 221 -6.09 5.24 -14.39
N SER A 222 -5.90 4.07 -15.04
CA SER A 222 -5.14 2.97 -14.42
C SER A 222 -3.64 3.26 -14.28
N LEU A 223 -3.05 4.06 -15.17
CA LEU A 223 -1.66 4.53 -15.06
C LEU A 223 -1.51 5.55 -13.94
N LEU A 224 -2.45 6.48 -13.80
CA LEU A 224 -2.44 7.50 -12.75
C LEU A 224 -2.46 6.89 -11.34
N VAL A 225 -3.15 5.77 -11.15
CA VAL A 225 -3.13 5.04 -9.86
C VAL A 225 -1.71 4.57 -9.51
N VAL A 226 -1.00 3.94 -10.44
CA VAL A 226 0.37 3.46 -10.18
C VAL A 226 1.34 4.61 -10.00
N GLN A 227 1.19 5.67 -10.78
CA GLN A 227 2.01 6.88 -10.64
C GLN A 227 1.79 7.53 -9.27
N SER A 228 0.55 7.54 -8.76
CA SER A 228 0.26 8.03 -7.41
C SER A 228 0.95 7.22 -6.33
N ASN A 229 0.95 5.89 -6.46
CA ASN A 229 1.66 5.01 -5.54
C ASN A 229 3.18 5.25 -5.60
N LEU A 230 3.75 5.40 -6.80
CA LEU A 230 5.16 5.75 -7.00
C LEU A 230 5.53 7.09 -6.37
N ALA A 231 4.69 8.12 -6.54
CA ALA A 231 4.92 9.42 -5.94
C ALA A 231 5.00 9.33 -4.41
N ASN A 232 4.09 8.56 -3.78
CA ASN A 232 4.11 8.32 -2.34
C ASN A 232 5.42 7.61 -1.91
N THR A 233 5.86 6.61 -2.67
CA THR A 233 7.12 5.90 -2.38
C THR A 233 8.34 6.81 -2.57
N TYR A 234 8.36 7.67 -3.59
CA TYR A 234 9.40 8.68 -3.78
C TYR A 234 9.48 9.66 -2.61
N GLN A 235 8.33 10.04 -2.01
CA GLN A 235 8.29 10.86 -0.81
C GLN A 235 9.07 10.23 0.34
N LEU A 236 8.81 8.95 0.65
CA LEU A 236 9.47 8.23 1.74
C LEU A 236 10.96 8.02 1.47
N LEU A 237 11.36 7.83 0.21
CA LEU A 237 12.74 7.72 -0.21
C LEU A 237 13.47 9.07 -0.33
N GLY A 238 12.84 10.19 0.07
CA GLY A 238 13.43 11.52 0.07
C GLY A 238 13.48 12.21 -1.30
N ARG A 239 12.92 11.62 -2.35
CA ARG A 239 12.82 12.20 -3.72
C ARG A 239 11.63 13.15 -3.83
N ARG A 240 11.57 14.14 -2.92
CA ARG A 240 10.39 14.97 -2.66
C ARG A 240 9.98 15.86 -3.82
N GLU A 241 10.93 16.45 -4.55
CA GLU A 241 10.66 17.30 -5.71
C GLU A 241 10.06 16.50 -6.86
N GLU A 242 10.56 15.28 -7.11
CA GLU A 242 10.04 14.40 -8.14
C GLU A 242 8.62 13.93 -7.78
N ALA A 243 8.40 13.56 -6.54
CA ALA A 243 7.08 13.21 -6.03
C ALA A 243 6.08 14.36 -6.19
N SER A 244 6.44 15.58 -5.79
CA SER A 244 5.56 16.74 -5.88
C SER A 244 5.22 17.12 -7.32
N LYS A 245 6.18 17.01 -8.25
CA LYS A 245 5.91 17.20 -9.68
C LYS A 245 4.91 16.17 -10.19
N MET A 246 5.12 14.90 -9.84
CA MET A 246 4.25 13.80 -10.25
C MET A 246 2.84 13.98 -9.66
N ASP A 247 2.71 14.28 -8.37
CA ASP A 247 1.42 14.51 -7.71
C ASP A 247 0.64 15.68 -8.32
N ARG A 248 1.32 16.78 -8.68
CA ARG A 248 0.70 17.91 -9.38
C ARG A 248 0.14 17.50 -10.74
N ASP A 249 0.93 16.73 -11.51
CA ASP A 249 0.54 16.31 -12.84
C ASP A 249 -0.62 15.30 -12.78
N ILE A 250 -0.62 14.38 -11.79
CA ILE A 250 -1.71 13.45 -11.49
C ILE A 250 -3.00 14.19 -11.08
N TYR A 251 -2.89 15.17 -10.16
CA TYR A 251 -4.04 15.98 -9.76
C TYR A 251 -4.65 16.72 -10.96
N SER A 252 -3.81 17.31 -11.80
CA SER A 252 -4.25 18.01 -13.01
C SER A 252 -4.92 17.07 -14.02
N ALA A 253 -4.43 15.84 -14.15
CA ALA A 253 -5.02 14.82 -15.04
C ALA A 253 -6.39 14.37 -14.51
N HIS A 254 -6.51 13.98 -13.23
CA HIS A 254 -7.80 13.60 -12.65
C HIS A 254 -8.83 14.73 -12.70
N LEU A 255 -8.40 15.98 -12.47
CA LEU A 255 -9.30 17.13 -12.56
C LEU A 255 -9.92 17.27 -13.95
N LYS A 256 -9.16 16.95 -15.03
CA LYS A 256 -9.64 16.99 -16.40
C LYS A 256 -10.48 15.75 -16.76
N LEU A 257 -10.09 14.57 -16.31
CA LEU A 257 -10.76 13.31 -16.65
C LEU A 257 -12.06 13.10 -15.88
N ASP A 258 -12.03 13.37 -14.59
CA ASP A 258 -13.07 12.92 -13.66
C ASP A 258 -13.87 14.09 -13.04
N GLY A 259 -13.33 15.32 -13.12
CA GLY A 259 -13.92 16.49 -12.47
C GLY A 259 -13.53 16.65 -11.00
N GLU A 260 -13.92 17.79 -10.39
CA GLU A 260 -13.48 18.19 -9.06
C GLU A 260 -14.07 17.37 -7.89
N GLU A 261 -15.25 16.80 -8.06
CA GLU A 261 -15.96 16.06 -7.02
C GLU A 261 -15.63 14.58 -6.97
N HIS A 262 -14.91 14.06 -7.97
CA HIS A 262 -14.57 12.65 -8.05
C HIS A 262 -13.56 12.25 -6.96
N SER A 263 -13.74 11.08 -6.39
CA SER A 263 -12.89 10.58 -5.29
C SER A 263 -11.40 10.51 -5.67
N SER A 264 -11.07 10.11 -6.91
CA SER A 264 -9.68 10.06 -7.40
C SER A 264 -9.06 11.45 -7.47
N THR A 265 -9.81 12.47 -7.92
CA THR A 265 -9.35 13.86 -7.96
C THR A 265 -9.05 14.39 -6.55
N LEU A 266 -9.92 14.08 -5.59
CA LEU A 266 -9.74 14.51 -4.20
C LEU A 266 -8.57 13.78 -3.52
N LYS A 267 -8.38 12.49 -3.79
CA LYS A 267 -7.19 11.74 -3.35
C LYS A 267 -5.90 12.33 -3.95
N ALA A 268 -5.90 12.65 -5.23
CA ALA A 268 -4.75 13.26 -5.90
C ALA A 268 -4.45 14.67 -5.33
N ALA A 269 -5.49 15.49 -5.07
CA ALA A 269 -5.33 16.79 -4.40
C ALA A 269 -4.73 16.66 -2.99
N ASN A 270 -5.18 15.65 -2.22
CA ASN A 270 -4.62 15.34 -0.91
C ASN A 270 -3.12 14.98 -0.99
N ASN A 271 -2.73 14.12 -1.94
CA ASN A 271 -1.34 13.72 -2.11
C ASN A 271 -0.47 14.91 -2.56
N TYR A 272 -0.96 15.73 -3.48
CA TYR A 272 -0.26 16.94 -3.90
C TYR A 272 -0.09 17.94 -2.75
N ALA A 273 -1.11 18.14 -1.93
CA ALA A 273 -1.01 18.99 -0.75
C ALA A 273 0.02 18.45 0.26
N ASN A 274 0.03 17.14 0.52
CA ASN A 274 1.04 16.49 1.36
C ASN A 274 2.46 16.71 0.81
N SER A 275 2.66 16.54 -0.51
CA SER A 275 3.94 16.80 -1.16
C SER A 275 4.42 18.24 -0.95
N LEU A 276 3.51 19.20 -1.05
CA LEU A 276 3.81 20.62 -0.83
C LEU A 276 4.18 20.89 0.63
N VAL A 277 3.49 20.29 1.60
CA VAL A 277 3.84 20.38 3.03
C VAL A 277 5.24 19.83 3.27
N ASN A 278 5.57 18.67 2.73
CA ASN A 278 6.88 18.03 2.85
C ASN A 278 8.01 18.84 2.20
N LEU A 279 7.71 19.66 1.20
CA LEU A 279 8.61 20.62 0.56
C LEU A 279 8.63 22.00 1.26
N LYS A 280 7.87 22.16 2.35
CA LYS A 280 7.70 23.43 3.07
C LYS A 280 7.09 24.55 2.22
N ARG A 281 6.34 24.19 1.17
CA ARG A 281 5.59 25.12 0.31
C ARG A 281 4.20 25.36 0.89
N PHE A 282 4.16 25.88 2.12
CA PHE A 282 2.97 25.92 2.95
C PHE A 282 1.83 26.77 2.36
N GLU A 283 2.13 27.93 1.77
CA GLU A 283 1.10 28.77 1.15
C GLU A 283 0.40 28.06 -0.02
N GLU A 284 1.15 27.33 -0.83
CA GLU A 284 0.58 26.58 -1.94
C GLU A 284 -0.26 25.40 -1.42
N ALA A 285 0.22 24.68 -0.39
CA ALA A 285 -0.54 23.62 0.26
C ALA A 285 -1.87 24.15 0.83
N LYS A 286 -1.83 25.28 1.55
CA LYS A 286 -3.04 25.96 2.07
C LYS A 286 -3.99 26.37 0.94
N SER A 287 -3.47 26.89 -0.17
CA SER A 287 -4.27 27.26 -1.34
C SER A 287 -5.02 26.08 -1.95
N VAL A 288 -4.32 24.95 -2.19
CA VAL A 288 -4.92 23.72 -2.71
C VAL A 288 -5.98 23.21 -1.75
N LEU A 289 -5.68 23.12 -0.46
CA LEU A 289 -6.58 22.56 0.56
C LEU A 289 -7.80 23.44 0.82
N ARG A 290 -7.67 24.77 0.84
CA ARG A 290 -8.81 25.70 0.95
C ARG A 290 -9.80 25.52 -0.20
N LYS A 291 -9.30 25.22 -1.41
CA LYS A 291 -10.16 24.95 -2.58
C LYS A 291 -10.83 23.59 -2.49
N THR A 292 -10.09 22.55 -2.12
CA THR A 292 -10.54 21.16 -2.27
C THR A 292 -11.22 20.57 -1.05
N LEU A 293 -10.93 21.05 0.18
CA LEU A 293 -11.52 20.53 1.41
C LEU A 293 -13.04 20.70 1.50
N PRO A 294 -13.65 21.86 1.10
CA PRO A 294 -15.11 21.98 1.05
C PRO A 294 -15.74 21.00 0.07
N VAL A 295 -15.08 20.71 -1.04
CA VAL A 295 -15.53 19.73 -2.03
C VAL A 295 -15.46 18.31 -1.46
N ALA A 296 -14.34 17.96 -0.81
CA ALA A 296 -14.15 16.65 -0.18
C ALA A 296 -15.22 16.39 0.91
N ARG A 297 -15.52 17.38 1.75
CA ARG A 297 -16.57 17.28 2.75
C ARG A 297 -17.94 16.98 2.15
N ARG A 298 -18.28 17.65 1.03
CA ARG A 298 -19.56 17.47 0.35
C ARG A 298 -19.65 16.13 -0.39
N ALA A 299 -18.58 15.75 -1.11
CA ALA A 299 -18.58 14.59 -1.99
C ALA A 299 -18.30 13.28 -1.25
N LEU A 300 -17.35 13.27 -0.30
CA LEU A 300 -16.91 12.07 0.43
C LEU A 300 -17.47 12.02 1.86
N GLY A 301 -17.80 13.16 2.44
CA GLY A 301 -18.25 13.26 3.83
C GLY A 301 -17.13 13.56 4.83
N GLU A 302 -17.55 13.94 6.06
CA GLU A 302 -16.63 14.35 7.15
C GLU A 302 -15.82 13.19 7.74
N ASN A 303 -16.30 11.95 7.59
CA ASN A 303 -15.69 10.76 8.16
C ASN A 303 -14.77 10.02 7.17
N ASP A 304 -14.75 10.44 5.91
CA ASP A 304 -13.90 9.84 4.89
C ASP A 304 -12.42 10.08 5.19
N GLU A 305 -11.58 9.08 4.94
CA GLU A 305 -10.15 9.13 5.23
C GLU A 305 -9.47 10.29 4.50
N THR A 306 -9.79 10.50 3.21
CA THR A 306 -9.21 11.60 2.42
C THR A 306 -9.57 12.95 3.02
N THR A 307 -10.83 13.13 3.44
CA THR A 307 -11.28 14.36 4.09
C THR A 307 -10.52 14.61 5.41
N LEU A 308 -10.33 13.56 6.22
CA LEU A 308 -9.61 13.66 7.49
C LEU A 308 -8.12 13.98 7.25
N ARG A 309 -7.49 13.37 6.26
CA ARG A 309 -6.10 13.65 5.90
C ARG A 309 -5.91 15.05 5.35
N MET A 310 -6.82 15.55 4.51
CA MET A 310 -6.79 16.94 4.03
C MET A 310 -6.89 17.95 5.17
N ARG A 311 -7.75 17.69 6.16
CA ARG A 311 -7.86 18.54 7.36
C ARG A 311 -6.57 18.53 8.18
N TRP A 312 -5.97 17.36 8.32
CA TRP A 312 -4.70 17.20 9.00
C TRP A 312 -3.58 17.98 8.30
N PHE A 313 -3.38 17.80 6.98
CA PHE A 313 -2.35 18.51 6.22
C PHE A 313 -2.60 20.03 6.17
N TYR A 314 -3.85 20.47 6.17
CA TYR A 314 -4.17 21.90 6.27
C TYR A 314 -3.71 22.47 7.61
N ALA A 315 -3.99 21.80 8.71
CA ALA A 315 -3.55 22.24 10.03
C ALA A 315 -2.02 22.17 10.18
N GLU A 316 -1.38 21.17 9.59
CA GLU A 316 0.08 21.06 9.55
C GLU A 316 0.70 22.23 8.77
N ALA A 317 0.16 22.57 7.60
CA ALA A 317 0.61 23.71 6.81
C ALA A 317 0.42 25.05 7.54
N LEU A 318 -0.64 25.22 8.34
CA LEU A 318 -0.83 26.39 9.19
C LEU A 318 0.23 26.46 10.30
N ARG A 319 0.51 25.33 10.95
CA ARG A 319 1.43 25.26 12.10
C ARG A 319 2.89 25.39 11.71
N GLU A 320 3.30 24.72 10.65
CA GLU A 320 4.72 24.64 10.22
C GLU A 320 5.18 25.88 9.44
N ASP A 321 4.26 26.72 8.98
CA ASP A 321 4.61 27.95 8.26
C ASP A 321 5.40 28.90 9.19
N PRO A 322 6.63 29.30 8.84
CA PRO A 322 7.42 30.23 9.63
C PRO A 322 6.73 31.59 9.85
N SER A 323 5.81 31.95 8.96
CA SER A 323 5.02 33.20 9.04
C SER A 323 3.70 33.04 9.80
N ALA A 324 3.43 31.86 10.37
CA ALA A 324 2.18 31.57 11.07
C ALA A 324 1.87 32.60 12.15
N THR A 325 0.66 33.13 12.12
CA THR A 325 0.13 34.03 13.15
C THR A 325 -0.38 33.23 14.36
N LEU A 326 -0.70 33.94 15.45
CA LEU A 326 -1.31 33.30 16.61
C LEU A 326 -2.68 32.69 16.25
N ASP A 327 -3.43 33.31 15.35
CA ASP A 327 -4.73 32.83 14.89
C ASP A 327 -4.57 31.58 14.02
N ASP A 328 -3.55 31.50 13.16
CA ASP A 328 -3.23 30.29 12.40
C ASP A 328 -2.92 29.11 13.34
N LEU A 329 -2.17 29.34 14.42
CA LEU A 329 -1.87 28.29 15.42
C LEU A 329 -3.11 27.85 16.19
N ARG A 330 -4.04 28.76 16.48
CA ARG A 330 -5.33 28.43 17.10
C ARG A 330 -6.22 27.62 16.15
N GLU A 331 -6.29 28.03 14.88
CA GLU A 331 -7.02 27.31 13.84
C GLU A 331 -6.45 25.91 13.64
N ALA A 332 -5.13 25.76 13.58
CA ALA A 332 -4.45 24.47 13.47
C ALA A 332 -4.79 23.54 14.65
N ALA A 333 -4.67 24.03 15.89
CA ALA A 333 -4.97 23.25 17.08
C ALA A 333 -6.43 22.79 17.13
N THR A 334 -7.37 23.69 16.82
CA THR A 334 -8.82 23.40 16.79
C THR A 334 -9.14 22.37 15.70
N THR A 335 -8.54 22.52 14.51
CA THR A 335 -8.74 21.60 13.39
C THR A 335 -8.20 20.21 13.72
N LEU A 336 -6.99 20.13 14.29
CA LEU A 336 -6.40 18.84 14.70
C LEU A 336 -7.21 18.16 15.80
N GLU A 337 -7.72 18.90 16.78
CA GLU A 337 -8.55 18.34 17.85
C GLU A 337 -9.83 17.71 17.31
N ALA A 338 -10.53 18.40 16.40
CA ALA A 338 -11.73 17.88 15.77
C ALA A 338 -11.41 16.69 14.85
N THR A 339 -10.28 16.74 14.14
CA THR A 339 -9.84 15.64 13.23
C THR A 339 -9.43 14.40 14.02
N GLU A 340 -8.64 14.55 15.11
CA GLU A 340 -8.23 13.45 15.99
C GLU A 340 -9.44 12.72 16.57
N ARG A 341 -10.42 13.47 17.11
CA ARG A 341 -11.64 12.90 17.67
C ARG A 341 -12.40 12.06 16.64
N THR A 342 -12.48 12.54 15.41
CA THR A 342 -13.14 11.80 14.33
C THR A 342 -12.32 10.60 13.88
N ALA A 343 -11.02 10.74 13.67
CA ALA A 343 -10.12 9.65 13.28
C ALA A 343 -10.12 8.52 14.33
N ARG A 344 -10.08 8.85 15.62
CA ARG A 344 -10.17 7.87 16.72
C ARG A 344 -11.49 7.10 16.69
N ARG A 345 -12.58 7.78 16.34
CA ARG A 345 -13.90 7.13 16.22
C ARG A 345 -13.98 6.22 14.99
N VAL A 346 -13.42 6.63 13.85
CA VAL A 346 -13.51 5.91 12.57
C VAL A 346 -12.48 4.78 12.50
N PHE A 347 -11.21 5.09 12.73
CA PHE A 347 -10.10 4.13 12.56
C PHE A 347 -9.69 3.42 13.85
N GLY A 348 -10.01 4.00 15.01
CA GLY A 348 -9.48 3.54 16.31
C GLY A 348 -8.22 4.29 16.75
N GLY A 349 -7.91 4.18 18.05
CA GLY A 349 -6.78 4.91 18.65
C GLY A 349 -5.39 4.40 18.23
N ALA A 350 -5.29 3.12 17.91
CA ALA A 350 -4.02 2.50 17.50
C ALA A 350 -3.71 2.63 15.99
N HIS A 351 -4.64 3.16 15.20
CA HIS A 351 -4.42 3.32 13.77
C HIS A 351 -3.29 4.34 13.51
N PRO A 352 -2.34 4.08 12.58
CA PRO A 352 -1.19 4.95 12.33
C PRO A 352 -1.58 6.42 12.09
N THR A 353 -2.59 6.67 11.27
CA THR A 353 -3.11 8.02 10.99
C THR A 353 -3.61 8.70 12.27
N THR A 354 -4.33 8.00 13.15
CA THR A 354 -4.82 8.57 14.41
C THR A 354 -3.67 8.94 15.33
N VAL A 355 -2.69 8.04 15.48
CA VAL A 355 -1.49 8.27 16.32
C VAL A 355 -0.70 9.48 15.82
N GLN A 356 -0.57 9.64 14.50
CA GLN A 356 0.16 10.77 13.93
C GLN A 356 -0.59 12.09 14.14
N ILE A 357 -1.90 12.13 13.89
CA ILE A 357 -2.73 13.33 14.15
C ILE A 357 -2.67 13.71 15.63
N GLU A 358 -2.70 12.76 16.56
CA GLU A 358 -2.56 13.03 17.99
C GLU A 358 -1.22 13.67 18.33
N ARG A 359 -0.13 13.17 17.77
CA ARG A 359 1.21 13.75 17.92
C ARG A 359 1.24 15.20 17.43
N ASP A 360 0.68 15.46 16.25
CA ASP A 360 0.66 16.79 15.67
C ASP A 360 -0.26 17.75 16.42
N LEU A 361 -1.34 17.26 17.03
CA LEU A 361 -2.15 18.03 17.96
C LEU A 361 -1.36 18.46 19.21
N GLN A 362 -0.56 17.55 19.76
CA GLN A 362 0.31 17.87 20.92
C GLN A 362 1.34 18.96 20.52
N ASN A 363 1.94 18.84 19.35
CA ASN A 363 2.88 19.83 18.81
C ASN A 363 2.19 21.19 18.58
N ALA A 364 0.99 21.22 18.01
CA ALA A 364 0.23 22.45 17.78
C ALA A 364 -0.12 23.17 19.10
N ARG A 365 -0.56 22.40 20.12
CA ARG A 365 -0.82 22.96 21.45
C ARG A 365 0.45 23.48 22.14
N ALA A 366 1.59 22.86 21.92
CA ALA A 366 2.88 23.32 22.43
C ALA A 366 3.31 24.63 21.76
N ALA A 367 3.23 24.71 20.43
CA ALA A 367 3.54 25.91 19.66
C ALA A 367 2.64 27.09 20.04
N LEU A 368 1.34 26.87 20.20
CA LEU A 368 0.37 27.88 20.63
C LEU A 368 0.74 28.44 22.01
N ARG A 369 0.97 27.57 22.99
CA ARG A 369 1.39 27.99 24.36
C ARG A 369 2.70 28.76 24.38
N ALA A 370 3.64 28.44 23.49
CA ALA A 370 4.91 29.16 23.40
C ALA A 370 4.76 30.58 22.85
N ARG A 371 3.76 30.82 21.99
CA ARG A 371 3.47 32.13 21.39
C ARG A 371 2.55 33.01 22.26
N GLU A 372 1.79 32.42 23.19
CA GLU A 372 0.91 33.15 24.14
C GLU A 372 1.66 33.64 25.39
N LYS A 373 2.91 33.21 25.59
CA LYS A 373 3.83 33.73 26.63
C LYS A 373 4.64 34.89 26.10
#